data_963826701d68b276c9e2ff0e59c8a820
#
_entry.id   963826701d68b276c9e2ff0e59c8a820
#
_cell.length_a   1.000
_cell.length_b   1.000
_cell.length_c   1.000
_cell.angle_alpha   90.00
_cell.angle_beta   90.00
_cell.angle_gamma   90.00
#
_symmetry.space_group_name_H-M   'P 1'
#
loop_
_entity.id
_entity.type
_entity.pdbx_description
1 polymer ?
#
loop_
_entity_poly.entity_id
_entity_poly.type
_entity_poly.pdbx_seq_one_letter_code
_entity_poly.pdbx_strand_id
1 'polypeptide(L)'
;MENVRNVNPIKVDKTTIINLEKGKLPPQALDLEEAVLGAMMIDKKGVDEVIDILQPDAFYKDAHKYIFEAIVQLFNETQPIDLLTVSAQLK
;
A
#
# COMPACT_ATOMS: atom_id res chain seq x y z
N MET A 1 27.72 -7.70 -4.73
CA MET A 1 27.44 -7.47 -5.21
C MET A 1 26.88 -6.85 -5.41
N GLU A 2 26.49 -6.61 -5.38
CA GLU A 2 25.94 -6.04 -5.76
C GLU A 2 25.12 -5.87 -6.09
N ASN A 3 24.80 -5.82 -6.04
CA ASN A 3 24.05 -5.63 -6.54
C ASN A 3 23.25 -5.47 -6.76
N VAL A 4 23.22 -5.53 -6.41
CA VAL A 4 22.41 -5.39 -6.68
C VAL A 4 21.74 -4.78 -7.16
N ARG A 5 21.63 -4.61 -7.28
CA ARG A 5 20.97 -4.15 -7.76
C ARG A 5 20.26 -3.54 -8.49
N ASN A 6 20.25 -3.66 -8.67
CA ASN A 6 19.52 -3.23 -9.72
C ASN A 6 18.12 -2.92 -9.52
N VAL A 7 17.61 -3.08 -8.39
CA VAL A 7 16.29 -2.66 -8.02
C VAL A 7 16.40 -1.21 -7.69
N ASN A 8 15.73 -0.37 -8.46
CA ASN A 8 15.68 1.02 -8.15
C ASN A 8 14.87 1.18 -6.88
N PRO A 9 15.47 1.65 -5.81
CA PRO A 9 14.70 1.90 -4.63
C PRO A 9 13.68 2.99 -4.91
N ILE A 10 12.53 2.88 -4.27
CA ILE A 10 11.53 3.92 -4.36
C ILE A 10 12.10 5.16 -3.69
N LYS A 11 12.15 6.24 -4.45
CA LYS A 11 12.66 7.47 -3.90
C LYS A 11 11.57 8.13 -3.09
N VAL A 12 11.78 8.18 -1.80
CA VAL A 12 10.87 8.89 -0.91
C VAL A 12 11.46 10.27 -0.68
N ASP A 13 11.03 11.21 -1.49
CA ASP A 13 11.49 12.56 -1.36
C ASP A 13 10.48 13.38 -0.53
N LYS A 14 10.75 14.65 -0.37
CA LYS A 14 9.91 15.52 0.46
C LYS A 14 8.49 15.62 -0.09
N THR A 15 8.35 15.67 -1.40
CA THR A 15 7.03 15.76 -2.03
C THR A 15 6.21 14.51 -1.75
N THR A 16 6.84 13.33 -1.84
CA THR A 16 6.18 12.08 -1.54
C THR A 16 5.69 12.05 -0.10
N ILE A 17 6.54 12.48 0.84
CA ILE A 17 6.17 12.51 2.24
C ILE A 17 4.99 13.44 2.46
N ILE A 18 5.00 14.62 1.87
CA ILE A 18 3.91 15.58 2.01
C ILE A 18 2.61 14.98 1.46
N ASN A 19 2.68 14.32 0.30
CA ASN A 19 1.50 13.70 -0.29
C ASN A 19 0.95 12.60 0.58
N LEU A 20 1.81 11.79 1.18
CA LEU A 20 1.36 10.74 2.09
C LEU A 20 0.68 11.33 3.32
N GLU A 21 1.22 12.41 3.87
CA GLU A 21 0.61 13.07 5.01
C GLU A 21 -0.76 13.64 4.68
N LYS A 22 -0.98 14.00 3.43
CA LYS A 22 -2.28 14.50 2.96
C LYS A 22 -3.20 13.37 2.49
N GLY A 23 -2.76 12.13 2.62
CA GLY A 23 -3.55 10.98 2.20
C GLY A 23 -3.55 10.75 0.70
N LYS A 24 -2.51 11.22 0.01
CA LYS A 24 -2.41 11.07 -1.45
C LYS A 24 -1.09 10.44 -1.84
N LEU A 25 -1.13 9.67 -2.92
CA LEU A 25 0.08 9.13 -3.54
C LEU A 25 0.36 9.94 -4.82
N PRO A 26 1.66 10.07 -5.20
CA PRO A 26 1.99 10.75 -6.45
C PRO A 26 1.30 10.06 -7.61
N PRO A 27 0.81 10.81 -8.62
CA PRO A 27 0.17 10.19 -9.78
C PRO A 27 1.09 9.20 -10.46
N GLN A 28 0.55 8.03 -10.80
CA GLN A 28 1.25 6.97 -11.53
C GLN A 28 2.51 6.43 -10.84
N ALA A 29 2.64 6.64 -9.54
CA ALA A 29 3.74 6.06 -8.78
C ALA A 29 3.41 4.61 -8.42
N LEU A 30 3.32 3.75 -9.43
CA LEU A 30 2.85 2.38 -9.25
C LEU A 30 3.75 1.58 -8.33
N ASP A 31 5.06 1.78 -8.42
CA ASP A 31 5.99 1.09 -7.54
C ASP A 31 5.77 1.45 -6.08
N LEU A 32 5.46 2.72 -5.82
CA LEU A 32 5.15 3.17 -4.47
C LEU A 32 3.85 2.55 -3.99
N GLU A 33 2.84 2.48 -4.87
CA GLU A 33 1.56 1.85 -4.52
C GLU A 33 1.78 0.39 -4.12
N GLU A 34 2.56 -0.35 -4.92
CA GLU A 34 2.86 -1.74 -4.61
C GLU A 34 3.61 -1.88 -3.29
N ALA A 35 4.55 -0.98 -3.04
CA ALA A 35 5.33 -1.04 -1.81
C ALA A 35 4.44 -0.77 -0.59
N VAL A 36 3.53 0.17 -0.68
CA VAL A 36 2.60 0.47 0.41
C VAL A 36 1.71 -0.74 0.69
N LEU A 37 1.13 -1.31 -0.35
CA LEU A 37 0.24 -2.46 -0.19
C LEU A 37 1.00 -3.67 0.33
N GLY A 38 2.22 -3.90 -0.17
CA GLY A 38 3.06 -5.00 0.29
C GLY A 38 3.40 -4.86 1.76
N ALA A 39 3.74 -3.63 2.18
CA ALA A 39 4.04 -3.37 3.59
C ALA A 39 2.83 -3.64 4.48
N MET A 40 1.64 -3.28 4.02
CA MET A 40 0.41 -3.53 4.77
C MET A 40 0.15 -5.02 4.96
N MET A 41 0.56 -5.85 4.00
CA MET A 41 0.37 -7.30 4.09
C MET A 41 1.42 -7.98 4.95
N ILE A 42 2.52 -7.30 5.26
CA ILE A 42 3.62 -7.87 6.02
C ILE A 42 3.63 -7.35 7.46
N ASP A 43 3.30 -6.08 7.65
CA ASP A 43 3.47 -5.41 8.94
C ASP A 43 2.14 -4.87 9.44
N LYS A 44 1.66 -5.43 10.54
CA LYS A 44 0.40 -5.00 11.14
C LYS A 44 0.41 -3.55 11.56
N LYS A 45 1.56 -3.05 12.01
CA LYS A 45 1.65 -1.63 12.37
C LYS A 45 1.50 -0.75 11.15
N GLY A 46 2.01 -1.21 10.03
CA GLY A 46 1.86 -0.48 8.79
C GLY A 46 0.41 -0.31 8.41
N VAL A 47 -0.40 -1.35 8.64
CA VAL A 47 -1.83 -1.27 8.35
C VAL A 47 -2.47 -0.17 9.19
N ASP A 48 -2.23 -0.19 10.50
CA ASP A 48 -2.83 0.82 11.39
C ASP A 48 -2.48 2.24 10.97
N GLU A 49 -1.23 2.45 10.56
CA GLU A 49 -0.78 3.77 10.18
C GLU A 49 -1.34 4.23 8.84
N VAL A 50 -1.36 3.33 7.88
CA VAL A 50 -1.77 3.68 6.51
C VAL A 50 -3.28 3.82 6.39
N ILE A 51 -4.02 2.97 7.10
CA ILE A 51 -5.48 2.94 6.96
C ILE A 51 -6.12 4.25 7.41
N ASP A 52 -5.51 4.95 8.36
CA ASP A 52 -6.01 6.23 8.83
C ASP A 52 -5.66 7.37 7.90
N ILE A 53 -4.69 7.18 7.00
CA ILE A 53 -4.18 8.24 6.16
C ILE A 53 -4.70 8.15 4.74
N LEU A 54 -4.74 6.94 4.17
CA LEU A 54 -5.08 6.76 2.75
C LEU A 54 -6.51 6.33 2.55
N GLN A 55 -7.03 6.67 1.40
CA GLN A 55 -8.33 6.23 0.90
C GLN A 55 -8.10 5.44 -0.38
N PRO A 56 -9.05 4.58 -0.81
CA PRO A 56 -8.88 3.85 -2.07
C PRO A 56 -8.57 4.76 -3.26
N ASP A 57 -9.17 5.95 -3.28
CA ASP A 57 -8.96 6.89 -4.39
C ASP A 57 -7.55 7.45 -4.44
N ALA A 58 -6.74 7.23 -3.41
CA ALA A 58 -5.34 7.64 -3.43
C ALA A 58 -4.52 6.83 -4.43
N PHE A 59 -5.00 5.64 -4.80
CA PHE A 59 -4.27 4.76 -5.71
C PHE A 59 -4.66 5.06 -7.15
N TYR A 60 -3.68 5.11 -8.02
CA TYR A 60 -3.91 5.35 -9.45
C TYR A 60 -4.41 4.09 -10.15
N LYS A 61 -3.80 2.95 -9.86
CA LYS A 61 -4.15 1.69 -10.52
C LYS A 61 -5.37 1.07 -9.87
N ASP A 62 -6.38 0.74 -10.68
CA ASP A 62 -7.62 0.17 -10.15
C ASP A 62 -7.39 -1.10 -9.35
N ALA A 63 -6.50 -1.96 -9.83
CA ALA A 63 -6.19 -3.19 -9.10
C ALA A 63 -5.71 -2.88 -7.69
N HIS A 64 -4.92 -1.82 -7.53
CA HIS A 64 -4.42 -1.41 -6.22
C HIS A 64 -5.54 -0.88 -5.33
N LYS A 65 -6.50 -0.17 -5.92
CA LYS A 65 -7.67 0.31 -5.17
C LYS A 65 -8.45 -0.88 -4.59
N TYR A 66 -8.66 -1.91 -5.39
CA TYR A 66 -9.37 -3.10 -4.93
C TYR A 66 -8.60 -3.82 -3.83
N ILE A 67 -7.28 -3.93 -3.97
CA ILE A 67 -6.45 -4.55 -2.95
C ILE A 67 -6.54 -3.76 -1.64
N PHE A 68 -6.44 -2.44 -1.73
CA PHE A 68 -6.55 -1.59 -0.55
C PHE A 68 -7.93 -1.75 0.11
N GLU A 69 -9.00 -1.76 -0.68
CA GLU A 69 -10.35 -1.96 -0.14
C GLU A 69 -10.48 -3.30 0.56
N ALA A 70 -9.88 -4.35 -0.01
CA ALA A 70 -9.90 -5.67 0.60
C ALA A 70 -9.18 -5.64 1.95
N ILE A 71 -8.04 -4.95 2.02
CA ILE A 71 -7.28 -4.83 3.26
C ILE A 71 -8.11 -4.08 4.31
N VAL A 72 -8.76 -2.99 3.92
CA VAL A 72 -9.61 -2.22 4.84
C VAL A 72 -10.73 -3.08 5.38
N GLN A 73 -11.35 -3.87 4.53
CA GLN A 73 -12.44 -4.74 4.96
C GLN A 73 -11.95 -5.79 5.95
N LEU A 74 -10.82 -6.43 5.66
CA LEU A 74 -10.24 -7.41 6.57
C LEU A 74 -9.88 -6.76 7.90
N PHE A 75 -9.34 -5.56 7.87
CA PHE A 75 -8.99 -4.82 9.07
C PHE A 75 -10.23 -4.54 9.92
N ASN A 76 -11.30 -4.08 9.29
CA ASN A 76 -12.54 -3.77 10.00
C ASN A 76 -13.18 -5.02 10.59
N GLU A 77 -12.96 -6.18 9.97
CA GLU A 77 -13.50 -7.45 10.44
C GLU A 77 -12.55 -8.14 11.43
N THR A 78 -11.47 -7.50 11.77
CA THR A 78 -10.44 -8.04 12.68
C THR A 78 -9.89 -9.37 12.17
N GLN A 79 -9.74 -9.48 10.86
CA GLN A 79 -9.20 -10.67 10.22
C GLN A 79 -7.71 -10.50 9.94
N PRO A 80 -6.95 -11.60 9.88
CA PRO A 80 -5.56 -11.51 9.49
C PRO A 80 -5.44 -10.88 8.09
N ILE A 81 -4.40 -10.09 7.90
CA ILE A 81 -4.13 -9.42 6.63
C ILE A 81 -2.81 -9.95 6.09
N ASP A 82 -2.88 -10.76 5.05
CA ASP A 82 -1.72 -11.32 4.38
C ASP A 82 -2.11 -11.64 2.95
N LEU A 83 -1.17 -12.18 2.19
CA LEU A 83 -1.40 -12.46 0.78
C LEU A 83 -2.59 -13.39 0.58
N LEU A 84 -2.72 -14.42 1.41
CA LEU A 84 -3.79 -15.40 1.25
C LEU A 84 -5.17 -14.80 1.55
N THR A 85 -5.28 -14.08 2.67
CA THR A 85 -6.56 -13.50 3.06
C THR A 85 -7.00 -12.41 2.09
N VAL A 86 -6.05 -11.59 1.62
CA VAL A 86 -6.36 -10.55 0.64
C VAL A 86 -6.78 -11.19 -0.67
N SER A 87 -6.09 -12.22 -1.12
CA SER A 87 -6.46 -12.91 -2.36
C SER A 87 -7.86 -13.51 -2.26
N ALA A 88 -8.20 -14.10 -1.14
CA ALA A 88 -9.52 -14.66 -0.93
C ALA A 88 -10.59 -13.59 -0.93
N GLN A 89 -10.29 -12.44 -0.34
CA GLN A 89 -11.23 -11.33 -0.26
C GLN A 89 -11.53 -10.73 -1.63
N LEU A 90 -10.57 -10.82 -2.56
CA LEU A 90 -10.72 -10.27 -3.90
C LEU A 90 -11.56 -11.12 -4.84
N LYS A 91 -11.88 -12.34 -4.45
CA LYS A 91 -12.66 -13.24 -5.33
C LYS A 91 -14.14 -12.97 -5.29
#